data_f147e6109c93396bad3fcea7dc56db70
#
_entry.id   f147e6109c93396bad3fcea7dc56db70
#
_cell.length_a   1.000
_cell.length_b   1.000
_cell.length_c   1.000
_cell.angle_alpha   90.00
_cell.angle_beta   90.00
_cell.angle_gamma   90.00
#
_symmetry.space_group_name_H-M   'P 1'
#
loop_
_entity.id
_entity.type
_entity.pdbx_description
1 polymer ?
#
loop_
_entity_poly.entity_id
_entity_poly.type
_entity_poly.pdbx_seq_one_letter_code
_entity_poly.pdbx_strand_id
1 'polypeptide(L)'
;MAESTIIQYPAGQSQYDIPFDYLARKFVKVTFVSSTDPSQNRELTFGVDFQFLSERVIELLVEPENQDIVQLRRFTDVELLVDFRDGSVLTANDLTTSELQAIHIAEEGRDQTYGLAQQFAEEAKDAAEDAQEILDEIMAQAKWGIHGSRQLRVRCSSTRCDPQEPSGLLRLR
;
A
#
# COMPACT_ATOMS: atom_id res chain seq x y z
N MET A 1 -10.05 21.24 10.24
CA MET A 1 -9.09 20.27 9.62
C MET A 1 -9.95 19.32 8.84
N ALA A 2 -9.62 19.02 7.58
CA ALA A 2 -10.37 18.03 6.82
C ALA A 2 -10.14 16.66 7.49
N GLU A 3 -11.21 15.98 7.86
CA GLU A 3 -11.15 14.65 8.42
C GLU A 3 -10.78 13.66 7.31
N SER A 4 -10.03 12.60 7.66
CA SER A 4 -9.69 11.55 6.71
C SER A 4 -10.95 10.78 6.30
N THR A 5 -11.08 10.51 5.02
CA THR A 5 -12.20 9.73 4.46
C THR A 5 -11.98 8.21 4.59
N ILE A 6 -10.80 7.82 5.06
CA ILE A 6 -10.41 6.44 5.31
C ILE A 6 -9.90 6.33 6.74
N ILE A 7 -10.46 5.40 7.51
CA ILE A 7 -10.01 5.11 8.86
C ILE A 7 -9.86 3.60 9.05
N GLN A 8 -8.87 3.23 9.84
CA GLN A 8 -8.57 1.84 10.14
C GLN A 8 -8.61 1.61 11.64
N TYR A 9 -9.25 0.54 12.02
CA TYR A 9 -9.35 0.07 13.40
C TYR A 9 -8.77 -1.34 13.50
N PRO A 10 -8.16 -1.70 14.64
CA PRO A 10 -7.82 -3.09 14.89
C PRO A 10 -9.10 -3.94 14.96
N ALA A 11 -9.06 -5.13 14.39
CA ALA A 11 -10.13 -6.09 14.51
C ALA A 11 -10.28 -6.59 15.95
N GLY A 12 -11.45 -7.10 16.28
CA GLY A 12 -11.75 -7.67 17.62
C GLY A 12 -12.75 -6.87 18.46
N GLN A 13 -13.28 -5.78 17.90
CA GLN A 13 -14.42 -5.06 18.47
C GLN A 13 -15.67 -5.38 17.64
N SER A 14 -16.85 -5.32 18.30
CA SER A 14 -18.13 -5.47 17.58
C SER A 14 -18.66 -4.15 17.04
N GLN A 15 -18.21 -3.00 17.59
CA GLN A 15 -18.71 -1.68 17.23
C GLN A 15 -17.57 -0.76 16.87
N TYR A 16 -17.80 0.07 15.83
CA TYR A 16 -16.80 0.99 15.29
C TYR A 16 -17.44 2.34 15.00
N ASP A 17 -16.73 3.42 15.36
CA ASP A 17 -17.17 4.79 15.13
C ASP A 17 -16.87 5.25 13.71
N ILE A 18 -17.76 6.04 13.12
CA ILE A 18 -17.58 6.71 11.82
C ILE A 18 -17.26 8.19 12.12
N PRO A 19 -15.99 8.59 12.01
CA PRO A 19 -15.58 9.96 12.34
C PRO A 19 -15.83 10.97 11.22
N PHE A 20 -16.00 10.51 9.99
CA PHE A 20 -16.25 11.36 8.81
C PHE A 20 -17.73 11.56 8.53
N ASP A 21 -18.08 12.69 7.90
CA ASP A 21 -19.42 12.97 7.42
C ASP A 21 -19.71 12.25 6.11
N TYR A 22 -20.96 11.86 5.90
CA TYR A 22 -21.41 11.19 4.67
C TYR A 22 -22.85 11.59 4.32
N LEU A 23 -23.18 11.64 3.02
CA LEU A 23 -24.50 12.05 2.53
C LEU A 23 -25.55 10.94 2.63
N ALA A 24 -25.14 9.69 2.52
CA ALA A 24 -26.02 8.52 2.64
C ALA A 24 -25.27 7.29 3.15
N ARG A 25 -25.95 6.42 3.89
CA ARG A 25 -25.36 5.18 4.47
C ARG A 25 -24.71 4.27 3.42
N LYS A 26 -25.23 4.26 2.19
CA LYS A 26 -24.68 3.49 1.06
C LYS A 26 -23.26 3.92 0.67
N PHE A 27 -22.83 5.12 1.06
CA PHE A 27 -21.50 5.65 0.79
C PHE A 27 -20.47 5.29 1.84
N VAL A 28 -20.87 4.63 2.91
CA VAL A 28 -19.95 4.07 3.90
C VAL A 28 -19.64 2.63 3.49
N LYS A 29 -18.38 2.38 3.14
CA LYS A 29 -17.86 1.07 2.80
C LYS A 29 -17.05 0.53 3.96
N VAL A 30 -17.28 -0.73 4.30
CA VAL A 30 -16.57 -1.43 5.37
C VAL A 30 -15.83 -2.60 4.74
N THR A 31 -14.54 -2.72 5.03
CA THR A 31 -13.68 -3.76 4.46
C THR A 31 -12.85 -4.39 5.57
N PHE A 32 -12.79 -5.70 5.61
CA PHE A 32 -11.78 -6.41 6.36
C PHE A 32 -10.47 -6.41 5.56
N VAL A 33 -9.40 -5.99 6.20
CA VAL A 33 -8.06 -5.89 5.59
C VAL A 33 -7.11 -6.78 6.37
N SER A 34 -6.28 -7.53 5.66
CA SER A 34 -5.17 -8.28 6.25
C SER A 34 -3.87 -7.49 6.07
N SER A 35 -3.11 -7.31 7.14
CA SER A 35 -1.81 -6.65 7.09
C SER A 35 -0.73 -7.50 6.41
N THR A 36 -0.94 -8.82 6.33
CA THR A 36 0.05 -9.76 5.79
C THR A 36 -0.24 -10.19 4.36
N ASP A 37 -1.52 -10.29 3.97
CA ASP A 37 -1.93 -10.79 2.65
C ASP A 37 -3.10 -9.99 2.08
N PRO A 38 -2.85 -9.07 1.15
CA PRO A 38 -3.90 -8.26 0.53
C PRO A 38 -4.97 -9.08 -0.21
N SER A 39 -4.67 -10.34 -0.59
CA SER A 39 -5.65 -11.23 -1.24
C SER A 39 -6.77 -11.67 -0.30
N GLN A 40 -6.58 -11.54 1.01
CA GLN A 40 -7.56 -11.85 2.04
C GLN A 40 -8.52 -10.69 2.34
N ASN A 41 -8.35 -9.54 1.68
CA ASN A 41 -9.24 -8.40 1.87
C ASN A 41 -10.67 -8.74 1.41
N ARG A 42 -11.65 -8.41 2.26
CA ARG A 42 -13.07 -8.69 2.01
C ARG A 42 -13.92 -7.44 2.26
N GLU A 43 -14.64 -6.98 1.22
CA GLU A 43 -15.65 -5.94 1.38
C GLU A 43 -16.91 -6.53 2.03
N LEU A 44 -17.44 -5.84 3.04
CA LEU A 44 -18.60 -6.26 3.81
C LEU A 44 -19.89 -5.67 3.22
N THR A 45 -20.97 -6.45 3.31
CA THR A 45 -22.28 -6.09 2.79
C THR A 45 -23.18 -5.57 3.92
N PHE A 46 -23.74 -4.37 3.72
CA PHE A 46 -24.71 -3.80 4.64
C PHE A 46 -25.96 -4.72 4.77
N GLY A 47 -26.38 -4.93 6.02
CA GLY A 47 -27.55 -5.76 6.37
C GLY A 47 -27.26 -7.26 6.42
N VAL A 48 -26.08 -7.72 6.01
CA VAL A 48 -25.64 -9.10 6.10
C VAL A 48 -24.45 -9.24 7.04
N ASP A 49 -23.38 -8.46 6.78
CA ASP A 49 -22.13 -8.53 7.52
C ASP A 49 -22.02 -7.42 8.60
N PHE A 50 -22.70 -6.30 8.40
CA PHE A 50 -22.74 -5.21 9.38
C PHE A 50 -24.05 -4.43 9.33
N GLN A 51 -24.34 -3.68 10.39
CA GLN A 51 -25.50 -2.80 10.50
C GLN A 51 -25.11 -1.46 11.14
N PHE A 52 -25.94 -0.42 10.90
CA PHE A 52 -25.80 0.86 11.58
C PHE A 52 -26.61 0.88 12.87
N LEU A 53 -25.94 1.07 14.00
CA LEU A 53 -26.59 1.33 15.27
C LEU A 53 -27.04 2.79 15.37
N SER A 54 -26.26 3.70 14.82
CA SER A 54 -26.55 5.12 14.75
C SER A 54 -26.00 5.72 13.46
N GLU A 55 -26.08 7.03 13.29
CA GLU A 55 -25.43 7.74 12.17
C GLU A 55 -23.89 7.70 12.24
N ARG A 56 -23.32 7.48 13.40
CA ARG A 56 -21.89 7.53 13.65
C ARG A 56 -21.30 6.20 14.12
N VAL A 57 -22.10 5.14 14.24
CA VAL A 57 -21.64 3.85 14.77
C VAL A 57 -22.19 2.71 13.93
N ILE A 58 -21.29 1.83 13.53
CA ILE A 58 -21.64 0.52 12.93
C ILE A 58 -21.37 -0.61 13.92
N GLU A 59 -22.11 -1.69 13.74
CA GLU A 59 -21.93 -2.95 14.45
C GLU A 59 -21.65 -4.05 13.43
N LEU A 60 -20.62 -4.83 13.66
CA LEU A 60 -20.31 -6.01 12.86
C LEU A 60 -21.17 -7.19 13.31
N LEU A 61 -21.74 -7.90 12.34
CA LEU A 61 -22.50 -9.13 12.53
C LEU A 61 -21.65 -10.38 12.27
N VAL A 62 -20.48 -10.21 11.66
CA VAL A 62 -19.55 -11.26 11.29
C VAL A 62 -18.17 -10.92 11.87
N GLU A 63 -17.48 -11.93 12.39
CA GLU A 63 -16.12 -11.80 12.88
C GLU A 63 -15.10 -11.96 11.74
N PRO A 64 -13.97 -11.22 11.76
CA PRO A 64 -12.88 -11.42 10.81
C PRO A 64 -12.20 -12.78 11.05
N GLU A 65 -11.98 -13.54 9.97
CA GLU A 65 -11.35 -14.87 10.05
C GLU A 65 -9.81 -14.79 10.02
N ASN A 66 -9.26 -14.04 9.06
CA ASN A 66 -7.82 -13.91 8.83
C ASN A 66 -7.38 -12.46 8.68
N GLN A 67 -8.24 -11.52 9.01
CA GLN A 67 -8.00 -10.10 8.87
C GLN A 67 -7.83 -9.49 10.26
N ASP A 68 -6.90 -8.57 10.39
CA ASP A 68 -6.54 -7.91 11.65
C ASP A 68 -6.99 -6.44 11.70
N ILE A 69 -7.49 -5.91 10.57
CA ILE A 69 -7.88 -4.52 10.42
C ILE A 69 -9.31 -4.42 9.87
N VAL A 70 -10.10 -3.54 10.47
CA VAL A 70 -11.40 -3.10 9.95
C VAL A 70 -11.24 -1.70 9.39
N GLN A 71 -11.39 -1.58 8.08
CA GLN A 71 -11.28 -0.30 7.38
C GLN A 71 -12.67 0.24 7.07
N LEU A 72 -12.95 1.44 7.53
CA LEU A 72 -14.10 2.22 7.13
C LEU A 72 -13.67 3.29 6.14
N ARG A 73 -14.37 3.36 5.01
CA ARG A 73 -14.08 4.33 3.96
C ARG A 73 -15.37 4.96 3.47
N ARG A 74 -15.33 6.28 3.25
CA ARG A 74 -16.37 6.97 2.47
C ARG A 74 -16.09 6.76 0.99
N PHE A 75 -17.13 6.41 0.25
CA PHE A 75 -17.10 6.29 -1.21
C PHE A 75 -18.37 6.89 -1.79
N THR A 76 -18.31 8.17 -2.12
CA THR A 76 -19.43 8.92 -2.68
C THR A 76 -19.58 8.61 -4.17
N ASP A 77 -20.80 8.23 -4.58
CA ASP A 77 -21.09 7.96 -5.98
C ASP A 77 -20.94 9.22 -6.82
N VAL A 78 -20.45 9.04 -8.05
CA VAL A 78 -20.33 10.12 -9.05
C VAL A 78 -21.67 10.44 -9.71
N GLU A 79 -22.69 9.58 -9.55
CA GLU A 79 -24.04 9.91 -10.00
C GLU A 79 -24.60 11.09 -9.21
N LEU A 80 -25.22 12.03 -9.93
CA LEU A 80 -25.79 13.22 -9.35
C LEU A 80 -26.91 12.86 -8.35
N LEU A 81 -26.75 13.28 -7.10
CA LEU A 81 -27.81 13.18 -6.09
C LEU A 81 -28.92 14.19 -6.33
N VAL A 82 -28.59 15.30 -6.96
CA VAL A 82 -29.52 16.36 -7.34
C VAL A 82 -29.36 16.63 -8.83
N ASP A 83 -30.47 16.50 -9.58
CA ASP A 83 -30.55 16.80 -11.02
C ASP A 83 -31.34 18.10 -11.23
N PHE A 84 -30.64 19.16 -11.63
CA PHE A 84 -31.25 20.46 -11.92
C PHE A 84 -31.81 20.47 -13.34
N ARG A 85 -33.14 20.63 -13.48
CA ARG A 85 -33.83 20.73 -14.75
C ARG A 85 -34.48 22.09 -14.91
N ASP A 86 -34.59 22.56 -16.16
CA ASP A 86 -35.26 23.80 -16.46
C ASP A 86 -36.72 23.77 -15.95
N GLY A 87 -37.07 24.80 -15.16
CA GLY A 87 -38.41 24.94 -14.56
C GLY A 87 -38.58 24.18 -13.21
N SER A 88 -37.57 23.49 -12.70
CA SER A 88 -37.61 22.93 -11.35
C SER A 88 -37.48 24.03 -10.28
N VAL A 89 -38.12 23.82 -9.15
CA VAL A 89 -37.91 24.70 -7.97
C VAL A 89 -36.61 24.34 -7.32
N LEU A 90 -35.67 25.28 -7.27
CA LEU A 90 -34.38 25.13 -6.62
C LEU A 90 -34.53 25.39 -5.11
N THR A 91 -34.16 24.46 -4.28
CA THR A 91 -34.14 24.65 -2.83
C THR A 91 -32.70 24.85 -2.32
N ALA A 92 -32.55 25.47 -1.14
CA ALA A 92 -31.25 25.62 -0.49
C ALA A 92 -30.64 24.23 -0.16
N ASN A 93 -31.48 23.26 0.16
CA ASN A 93 -31.03 21.89 0.45
C ASN A 93 -30.44 21.20 -0.80
N ASP A 94 -31.04 21.41 -1.97
CA ASP A 94 -30.52 20.83 -3.22
C ASP A 94 -29.15 21.39 -3.57
N LEU A 95 -28.95 22.71 -3.39
CA LEU A 95 -27.65 23.34 -3.58
C LEU A 95 -26.61 22.80 -2.60
N THR A 96 -26.93 22.74 -1.31
CA THR A 96 -26.03 22.24 -0.29
C THR A 96 -25.66 20.77 -0.54
N THR A 97 -26.62 19.92 -0.92
CA THR A 97 -26.38 18.50 -1.22
C THR A 97 -25.45 18.35 -2.42
N SER A 98 -25.68 19.11 -3.49
CA SER A 98 -24.84 19.10 -4.69
C SER A 98 -23.42 19.55 -4.38
N GLU A 99 -23.25 20.62 -3.59
CA GLU A 99 -21.96 21.15 -3.18
C GLU A 99 -21.20 20.16 -2.28
N LEU A 100 -21.87 19.59 -1.27
CA LEU A 100 -21.27 18.57 -0.39
C LEU A 100 -20.87 17.32 -1.18
N GLN A 101 -21.64 16.87 -2.16
CA GLN A 101 -21.26 15.75 -3.01
C GLN A 101 -19.93 16.03 -3.73
N ALA A 102 -19.78 17.21 -4.33
CA ALA A 102 -18.56 17.58 -5.03
C ALA A 102 -17.34 17.66 -4.07
N ILE A 103 -17.53 18.24 -2.88
CA ILE A 103 -16.51 18.33 -1.84
C ILE A 103 -16.08 16.92 -1.40
N HIS A 104 -17.03 16.03 -1.12
CA HIS A 104 -16.75 14.67 -0.67
C HIS A 104 -15.94 13.89 -1.70
N ILE A 105 -16.32 13.97 -2.99
CA ILE A 105 -15.58 13.31 -4.08
C ILE A 105 -14.14 13.85 -4.18
N ALA A 106 -13.95 15.16 -4.02
CA ALA A 106 -12.63 15.79 -4.05
C ALA A 106 -11.75 15.36 -2.86
N GLU A 107 -12.31 15.27 -1.66
CA GLU A 107 -11.62 14.79 -0.46
C GLU A 107 -11.21 13.32 -0.60
N GLU A 108 -12.09 12.47 -1.09
CA GLU A 108 -11.83 11.05 -1.35
C GLU A 108 -10.69 10.86 -2.37
N GLY A 109 -10.69 11.64 -3.46
CA GLY A 109 -9.62 11.64 -4.45
C GLY A 109 -8.28 12.06 -3.87
N ARG A 110 -8.26 13.08 -3.02
CA ARG A 110 -7.06 13.54 -2.31
C ARG A 110 -6.51 12.43 -1.39
N ASP A 111 -7.35 11.82 -0.58
CA ASP A 111 -6.92 10.83 0.39
C ASP A 111 -6.43 9.53 -0.28
N GLN A 112 -7.05 9.12 -1.38
CA GLN A 112 -6.56 8.01 -2.21
C GLN A 112 -5.19 8.31 -2.82
N THR A 113 -5.00 9.51 -3.36
CA THR A 113 -3.73 9.93 -3.95
C THR A 113 -2.62 9.98 -2.91
N TYR A 114 -2.93 10.47 -1.71
CA TYR A 114 -1.98 10.52 -0.61
C TYR A 114 -1.57 9.12 -0.13
N GLY A 115 -2.53 8.20 0.02
CA GLY A 115 -2.25 6.81 0.38
C GLY A 115 -1.35 6.10 -0.64
N LEU A 116 -1.63 6.26 -1.95
CA LEU A 116 -0.79 5.72 -3.01
C LEU A 116 0.63 6.31 -3.00
N ALA A 117 0.74 7.62 -2.78
CA ALA A 117 2.04 8.28 -2.71
C ALA A 117 2.89 7.77 -1.53
N GLN A 118 2.28 7.50 -0.39
CA GLN A 118 2.97 6.89 0.75
C GLN A 118 3.44 5.46 0.44
N GLN A 119 2.60 4.63 -0.16
CA GLN A 119 2.98 3.27 -0.55
C GLN A 119 4.18 3.26 -1.50
N PHE A 120 4.16 4.09 -2.55
CA PHE A 120 5.29 4.19 -3.47
C PHE A 120 6.56 4.73 -2.81
N ALA A 121 6.43 5.62 -1.83
CA ALA A 121 7.58 6.11 -1.08
C ALA A 121 8.21 5.03 -0.19
N GLU A 122 7.39 4.18 0.44
CA GLU A 122 7.86 3.03 1.21
C GLU A 122 8.52 1.98 0.31
N GLU A 123 7.87 1.58 -0.80
CA GLU A 123 8.46 0.64 -1.77
C GLU A 123 9.80 1.14 -2.32
N ALA A 124 9.90 2.44 -2.63
CA ALA A 124 11.14 3.03 -3.10
C ALA A 124 12.25 3.03 -2.04
N LYS A 125 11.87 3.21 -0.77
CA LYS A 125 12.81 3.14 0.35
C LYS A 125 13.33 1.71 0.55
N ASP A 126 12.45 0.73 0.57
CA ASP A 126 12.81 -0.68 0.71
C ASP A 126 13.73 -1.14 -0.44
N ALA A 127 13.40 -0.78 -1.68
CA ALA A 127 14.26 -1.06 -2.84
C ALA A 127 15.63 -0.38 -2.74
N ALA A 128 15.72 0.81 -2.15
CA ALA A 128 16.99 1.50 -1.94
C ALA A 128 17.82 0.83 -0.83
N GLU A 129 17.20 0.34 0.23
CA GLU A 129 17.85 -0.43 1.30
C GLU A 129 18.40 -1.75 0.76
N ASP A 130 17.61 -2.51 -0.01
CA ASP A 130 18.05 -3.75 -0.67
C ASP A 130 19.23 -3.51 -1.62
N ALA A 131 19.20 -2.44 -2.40
CA ALA A 131 20.30 -2.08 -3.29
C ALA A 131 21.58 -1.73 -2.52
N GLN A 132 21.46 -1.08 -1.36
CA GLN A 132 22.59 -0.75 -0.52
C GLN A 132 23.20 -2.02 0.11
N GLU A 133 22.39 -2.98 0.55
CA GLU A 133 22.85 -4.24 1.10
C GLU A 133 23.65 -5.04 0.06
N ILE A 134 23.15 -5.13 -1.19
CA ILE A 134 23.84 -5.77 -2.31
C ILE A 134 25.18 -5.09 -2.60
N LEU A 135 25.24 -3.76 -2.58
CA LEU A 135 26.48 -3.01 -2.78
C LEU A 135 27.50 -3.31 -1.67
N ASP A 136 27.08 -3.35 -0.43
CA ASP A 136 27.94 -3.64 0.71
C ASP A 136 28.48 -5.07 0.64
N GLU A 137 27.66 -6.04 0.22
CA GLU A 137 28.09 -7.42 -0.01
C GLU A 137 29.15 -7.53 -1.12
N ILE A 138 28.94 -6.87 -2.26
CA ILE A 138 29.89 -6.82 -3.38
C ILE A 138 31.21 -6.19 -2.91
N MET A 139 31.15 -5.09 -2.18
CA MET A 139 32.35 -4.43 -1.66
C MET A 139 33.10 -5.29 -0.65
N ALA A 140 32.40 -6.04 0.20
CA ALA A 140 33.01 -7.00 1.09
C ALA A 140 33.73 -8.12 0.34
N GLN A 141 33.11 -8.70 -0.68
CA GLN A 141 33.73 -9.74 -1.53
C GLN A 141 34.96 -9.22 -2.30
N ALA A 142 34.90 -8.01 -2.85
CA ALA A 142 36.03 -7.37 -3.53
C ALA A 142 37.21 -7.14 -2.60
N LYS A 143 36.98 -6.78 -1.33
CA LYS A 143 38.02 -6.60 -0.32
C LYS A 143 38.75 -7.91 0.03
N TRP A 144 38.04 -9.03 0.06
CA TRP A 144 38.64 -10.35 0.25
C TRP A 144 39.44 -10.81 -0.95
N GLY A 145 39.01 -10.53 -2.18
CA GLY A 145 39.75 -10.85 -3.42
C GLY A 145 41.11 -10.17 -3.49
N ILE A 146 41.21 -8.94 -3.03
CA ILE A 146 42.48 -8.16 -3.03
C ILE A 146 43.47 -8.72 -1.98
N HIS A 147 43.01 -9.22 -0.85
CA HIS A 147 43.88 -9.82 0.17
C HIS A 147 44.37 -11.21 -0.23
N GLY A 148 43.56 -12.02 -0.91
CA GLY A 148 43.96 -13.34 -1.42
C GLY A 148 45.06 -13.27 -2.47
N SER A 149 45.04 -12.27 -3.36
CA SER A 149 46.07 -12.11 -4.37
C SER A 149 47.41 -11.57 -3.85
N ARG A 150 47.43 -10.94 -2.66
CA ARG A 150 48.69 -10.51 -2.02
C ARG A 150 49.44 -11.63 -1.32
N GLN A 151 48.77 -12.69 -0.84
CA GLN A 151 49.45 -13.83 -0.19
C GLN A 151 50.08 -14.81 -1.18
N LEU A 152 49.66 -14.84 -2.44
CA LEU A 152 50.25 -15.67 -3.48
C LEU A 152 51.56 -15.12 -4.04
N ARG A 153 51.97 -13.91 -3.70
CA ARG A 153 53.19 -13.25 -4.24
C ARG A 153 54.44 -13.35 -3.33
N VAL A 154 54.38 -14.04 -2.20
CA VAL A 154 55.51 -14.07 -1.23
C VAL A 154 56.18 -15.44 -1.11
N ARG A 155 55.86 -16.40 -1.99
CA ARG A 155 56.61 -17.71 -2.01
C ARG A 155 57.23 -18.04 -3.34
N CYS A 156 58.00 -17.11 -3.89
CA CYS A 156 59.01 -17.44 -4.91
C CYS A 156 60.30 -16.77 -4.51
N SER A 157 60.96 -17.36 -3.50
CA SER A 157 62.39 -17.14 -3.30
C SER A 157 63.13 -18.47 -3.52
N SER A 158 63.95 -18.49 -4.56
CA SER A 158 65.01 -19.47 -4.84
C SER A 158 64.56 -20.92 -5.15
N THR A 159 64.30 -21.19 -6.42
CA THR A 159 65.02 -22.21 -7.22
C THR A 159 64.44 -22.25 -8.61
N ARG A 160 65.29 -21.92 -9.58
CA ARG A 160 65.31 -22.20 -11.00
C ARG A 160 63.95 -22.63 -11.64
N CYS A 161 63.24 -21.70 -12.30
CA CYS A 161 62.14 -22.03 -13.19
C CYS A 161 62.66 -22.26 -14.58
N ASP A 162 62.59 -23.50 -15.04
CA ASP A 162 62.69 -23.81 -16.47
C ASP A 162 61.36 -23.41 -17.16
N PRO A 163 61.40 -22.78 -18.30
CA PRO A 163 60.21 -22.44 -19.06
C PRO A 163 59.72 -23.66 -19.87
N GLN A 164 58.67 -24.32 -19.40
CA GLN A 164 58.01 -25.37 -20.15
C GLN A 164 56.90 -24.76 -21.01
N GLU A 165 57.03 -24.82 -22.34
CA GLU A 165 56.10 -24.37 -23.33
C GLU A 165 54.73 -25.04 -23.22
N PRO A 166 53.62 -24.33 -23.43
CA PRO A 166 52.31 -24.95 -23.59
C PRO A 166 52.03 -25.30 -25.07
N SER A 167 52.27 -26.56 -25.43
CA SER A 167 51.72 -27.16 -26.63
C SER A 167 50.30 -27.65 -26.37
N GLY A 168 49.30 -27.07 -27.05
CA GLY A 168 47.94 -27.49 -26.94
C GLY A 168 46.94 -26.64 -27.75
N LEU A 169 47.13 -26.67 -29.09
CA LEU A 169 46.09 -26.23 -30.04
C LEU A 169 44.85 -27.13 -29.94
N LEU A 170 43.75 -26.61 -29.51
CA LEU A 170 42.44 -27.22 -29.71
C LEU A 170 41.72 -26.53 -30.88
N ARG A 171 41.58 -27.27 -31.96
CA ARG A 171 40.80 -26.89 -33.17
C ARG A 171 39.34 -26.97 -32.86
N LEU A 172 38.61 -25.91 -33.17
CA LEU A 172 37.16 -25.88 -33.34
C LEU A 172 36.75 -26.64 -34.60
N ARG A 173 35.74 -27.47 -34.45
CA ARG A 173 34.75 -27.84 -35.47
C ARG A 173 33.34 -27.62 -34.89
#